data_1c7cf07dde45ffb63322987d5ea42149
#
_entry.id   1c7cf07dde45ffb63322987d5ea42149
#
_cell.length_a   1.000
_cell.length_b   1.000
_cell.length_c   1.000
_cell.angle_alpha   90.00
_cell.angle_beta   90.00
_cell.angle_gamma   90.00
#
_symmetry.space_group_name_H-M   'P 1'
#
loop_
_entity.id
_entity.type
_entity.pdbx_description
1 polymer ?
#
loop_
_entity_poly.entity_id
_entity_poly.type
_entity_poly.pdbx_seq_one_letter_code
_entity_poly.pdbx_strand_id
1 'polypeptide(L)' 'AVRKGVVAARDLAAGTVLSIHDLMYARPATDFSSDQIGTLVGNELTEPLLRGNTISASHLKA' A
#
# COMPACT_ATOMS: atom_id res chain seq x y z
N ALA A 1 15.70 6.90 -13.82
CA ALA A 1 14.37 7.45 -13.57
C ALA A 1 13.89 7.06 -12.18
N VAL A 2 13.18 7.97 -11.51
CA VAL A 2 12.62 7.72 -10.18
C VAL A 2 11.31 6.95 -10.34
N ARG A 3 11.21 5.80 -9.69
CA ARG A 3 9.96 5.04 -9.69
C ARG A 3 9.03 5.57 -8.62
N LYS A 4 7.75 5.55 -8.92
CA LYS A 4 6.74 5.87 -7.92
C LYS A 4 6.51 4.64 -7.05
N GLY A 5 6.39 4.87 -5.75
CA GLY A 5 5.98 3.84 -4.81
C GLY A 5 4.48 3.89 -4.57
N VAL A 6 4.01 3.04 -3.67
CA VAL A 6 2.60 2.97 -3.30
C VAL A 6 2.48 3.24 -1.81
N VAL A 7 1.60 4.15 -1.44
CA VAL A 7 1.33 4.49 -0.04
C VAL A 7 -0.18 4.44 0.21
N ALA A 8 -0.55 4.42 1.48
CA ALA A 8 -1.96 4.47 1.85
C ALA A 8 -2.56 5.82 1.48
N ALA A 9 -3.71 5.81 0.81
CA ALA A 9 -4.41 7.04 0.40
C ALA A 9 -5.26 7.63 1.53
N ARG A 10 -5.50 6.84 2.57
CA ARG A 10 -6.29 7.23 3.73
C ARG A 10 -5.89 6.36 4.91
N ASP A 11 -6.39 6.70 6.10
CA ASP A 11 -6.16 5.85 7.27
C ASP A 11 -6.86 4.51 7.08
N LEU A 12 -6.12 3.42 7.27
CA LEU A 12 -6.63 2.07 7.07
C LEU A 12 -6.46 1.28 8.36
N ALA A 13 -7.50 0.57 8.75
CA ALA A 13 -7.46 -0.27 9.94
C ALA A 13 -6.86 -1.64 9.61
N ALA A 14 -6.34 -2.31 10.64
CA ALA A 14 -5.92 -3.71 10.51
C ALA A 14 -7.13 -4.55 10.07
N GLY A 15 -6.90 -5.49 9.16
CA GLY A 15 -7.97 -6.31 8.61
C GLY A 15 -8.63 -5.72 7.38
N THR A 16 -8.26 -4.51 6.98
CA THR A 16 -8.80 -3.91 5.77
C THR A 16 -8.29 -4.66 4.54
N VAL A 17 -9.20 -5.05 3.66
CA VAL A 17 -8.84 -5.60 2.36
C VAL A 17 -8.59 -4.43 1.42
N LEU A 18 -7.38 -4.36 0.89
CA LEU A 18 -6.97 -3.23 0.06
C LEU A 18 -7.73 -3.19 -1.26
N SER A 19 -8.13 -1.99 -1.65
CA SER A 19 -8.73 -1.73 -2.95
C SER A 19 -7.94 -0.63 -3.64
N ILE A 20 -8.22 -0.43 -4.91
CA ILE A 20 -7.52 0.62 -5.69
C ILE A 20 -7.71 2.00 -5.06
N HIS A 21 -8.83 2.23 -4.40
CA HIS A 21 -9.15 3.52 -3.77
C HIS A 21 -8.39 3.75 -2.47
N ASP A 22 -7.82 2.69 -1.89
CA ASP A 22 -7.06 2.78 -0.64
C ASP A 22 -5.58 3.10 -0.90
N LEU A 23 -5.18 3.16 -2.17
CA LEU A 23 -3.78 3.27 -2.57
C LEU A 23 -3.56 4.50 -3.41
N MET A 24 -2.39 5.11 -3.25
CA MET A 24 -1.97 6.21 -4.12
C MET A 24 -0.48 6.12 -4.40
N TYR A 25 -0.04 6.80 -5.45
CA TYR A 25 1.36 6.81 -5.82
C TYR A 25 2.11 7.90 -5.08
N ALA A 26 3.34 7.61 -4.71
CA ALA A 26 4.20 8.56 -4.05
C ALA A 26 5.66 8.32 -4.43
N ARG A 27 6.50 9.29 -4.20
CA ARG A 27 7.95 9.20 -4.41
C ARG A 27 8.66 9.30 -3.08
N PRO A 28 9.82 8.67 -2.94
CA PRO A 28 10.45 7.71 -3.86
C PRO A 28 9.74 6.36 -3.85
N ALA A 29 10.24 5.41 -4.64
CA ALA A 29 9.69 4.06 -4.64
C ALA A 29 9.81 3.46 -3.24
N THR A 30 8.77 2.70 -2.86
CA THR A 30 8.72 1.99 -1.60
C THR A 30 8.98 0.49 -1.86
N ASP A 31 8.65 -0.37 -0.91
CA ASP A 31 8.78 -1.82 -1.10
C ASP A 31 8.01 -2.31 -2.34
N PHE A 32 6.91 -1.62 -2.65
CA PHE A 32 6.13 -1.93 -3.84
C PHE A 32 6.18 -0.74 -4.78
N SER A 33 6.45 -0.99 -6.05
CA SER A 33 6.42 0.04 -7.07
C SER A 33 5.01 0.17 -7.64
N SER A 34 4.78 1.24 -8.40
CA SER A 34 3.44 1.54 -8.93
C SER A 34 2.90 0.46 -9.84
N ASP A 35 3.77 -0.30 -10.51
CA ASP A 35 3.35 -1.40 -11.38
C ASP A 35 2.95 -2.65 -10.60
N GLN A 36 3.15 -2.67 -9.30
CA GLN A 36 2.77 -3.78 -8.43
C GLN A 36 1.44 -3.55 -7.71
N ILE A 37 0.74 -2.48 -8.06
CA ILE A 37 -0.52 -2.13 -7.37
C ILE A 37 -1.56 -3.25 -7.49
N GLY A 38 -1.58 -3.96 -8.60
CA GLY A 38 -2.48 -5.09 -8.79
C GLY A 38 -2.20 -6.25 -7.84
N THR A 39 -0.96 -6.37 -7.37
CA THR A 39 -0.58 -7.38 -6.38
C THR A 39 -1.10 -7.00 -4.99
N LEU A 40 -1.18 -5.70 -4.71
CA LEU A 40 -1.62 -5.19 -3.41
C LEU A 40 -3.13 -5.24 -3.26
N VAL A 41 -3.87 -4.98 -4.33
CA VAL A 41 -5.33 -5.00 -4.31
C VAL A 41 -5.81 -6.41 -3.97
N GLY A 42 -6.70 -6.50 -2.99
CA GLY A 42 -7.22 -7.78 -2.53
C GLY A 42 -6.47 -8.39 -1.35
N ASN A 43 -5.32 -7.83 -0.98
CA ASN A 43 -4.60 -8.27 0.21
C ASN A 43 -5.20 -7.63 1.46
N GLU A 44 -5.13 -8.36 2.56
CA GLU A 44 -5.62 -7.89 3.85
C GLU A 44 -4.45 -7.35 4.67
N LEU A 45 -4.67 -6.20 5.33
CA LEU A 45 -3.67 -5.62 6.21
C LEU A 45 -3.60 -6.38 7.52
N THR A 46 -2.38 -6.59 8.02
CA THR A 46 -2.15 -7.21 9.33
C THR A 46 -2.07 -6.18 10.44
N GLU A 47 -1.83 -4.92 10.09
CA GLU A 47 -1.72 -3.83 11.05
C GLU A 47 -2.24 -2.54 10.44
N PRO A 48 -2.64 -1.55 11.28
CA PRO A 48 -3.19 -0.31 10.76
C PRO A 48 -2.12 0.53 10.06
N LEU A 49 -2.55 1.28 9.06
CA LEU A 49 -1.71 2.23 8.34
C LEU A 49 -2.39 3.60 8.36
N LEU A 50 -1.58 4.63 8.52
CA LEU A 50 -2.07 6.00 8.42
C LEU A 50 -1.87 6.50 6.99
N ARG A 51 -2.67 7.49 6.62
CA ARG A 51 -2.56 8.13 5.32
C ARG A 51 -1.13 8.57 5.06
N GLY A 52 -0.62 8.23 3.89
CA GLY A 52 0.74 8.59 3.48
C GLY A 52 1.81 7.60 3.93
N ASN A 53 1.47 6.63 4.77
CA ASN A 53 2.43 5.62 5.17
C ASN A 53 2.72 4.67 4.01
N THR A 54 3.98 4.26 3.91
CA THR A 54 4.37 3.28 2.90
C THR A 54 3.80 1.91 3.25
N ILE A 55 3.48 1.15 2.22
CA ILE A 55 2.99 -0.21 2.38
C ILE A 55 4.17 -1.16 2.16
N SER A 56 4.46 -2.01 3.12
CA SER A 56 5.51 -3.00 3.00
C SER A 56 4.94 -4.41 3.11
N ALA A 57 5.74 -5.39 2.73
CA ALA A 57 5.30 -6.79 2.74
C ALA A 57 4.88 -7.23 4.16
N SER A 58 5.49 -6.67 5.20
CA SER A 58 5.14 -7.01 6.58
C SER A 58 3.75 -6.55 6.99
N HIS A 59 3.18 -5.60 6.27
CA HIS A 59 1.82 -5.12 6.53
C HIS A 59 0.74 -6.01 5.90
N LEU A 60 1.13 -6.94 5.05
CA LEU A 60 0.20 -7.76 4.29
C LEU A 60 0.10 -9.16 4.90
N LYS A 61 -1.11 -9.67 4.91
CA LYS A 61 -1.35 -11.05 5.32
C LYS A 61 -0.84 -11.99 4.23
N ALA A 62 0.04 -12.86 4.61
CA ALA A 62 0.62 -13.82 3.67
C ALA A 62 -0.39 -14.90 3.27
#